data_b9ffac664af7ca59a4f1acf05a3e8312
#
_entry.id   b9ffac664af7ca59a4f1acf05a3e8312
#
_cell.length_a   1.000
_cell.length_b   1.000
_cell.length_c   1.000
_cell.angle_alpha   90.00
_cell.angle_beta   90.00
_cell.angle_gamma   90.00
#
_symmetry.space_group_name_H-M   'P 1'
#
loop_
_entity.id
_entity.type
_entity.pdbx_description
1 polymer ?
#
loop_
_entity_poly.entity_id
_entity_poly.type
_entity_poly.pdbx_seq_one_letter_code
_entity_poly.pdbx_strand_id
1 'polypeptide(L)'
;TKMDFTYDNAVASIKVGMGVKSEGELIVSGTKGYIYVPAPWWKTDYFELRYENAADNRRYFYQLDGEGIRYELVAFVRAIDNGRMARYIEEYVSEAISSIVSDFHNGIDVIAIKN
;
A
#
# COMPACT_ATOMS: atom_id res chain seq x y z
N THR A 1 -13.47 -8.64 4.72
CA THR A 1 -12.49 -9.48 4.01
C THR A 1 -11.11 -9.30 4.61
N LYS A 2 -10.38 -10.40 4.77
CA LYS A 2 -8.95 -10.42 5.08
C LYS A 2 -8.26 -11.15 3.94
N MET A 3 -7.15 -10.61 3.47
CA MET A 3 -6.30 -11.22 2.46
C MET A 3 -4.90 -11.38 3.03
N ASP A 4 -4.33 -12.55 2.86
CA ASP A 4 -2.97 -12.88 3.26
C ASP A 4 -2.16 -13.29 2.02
N PHE A 5 -0.96 -12.73 1.89
CA PHE A 5 -0.03 -13.00 0.81
C PHE A 5 1.25 -13.58 1.39
N THR A 6 1.71 -14.68 0.80
CA THR A 6 2.94 -15.35 1.22
C THR A 6 3.98 -15.26 0.10
N TYR A 7 5.15 -14.76 0.46
CA TYR A 7 6.34 -14.69 -0.39
C TYR A 7 7.44 -15.57 0.21
N ASP A 8 8.51 -15.84 -0.52
CA ASP A 8 9.60 -16.70 -0.07
C ASP A 8 10.22 -16.25 1.27
N ASN A 9 10.27 -14.95 1.51
CA ASN A 9 10.91 -14.36 2.69
C ASN A 9 10.08 -13.25 3.36
N ALA A 10 8.81 -13.15 3.04
CA ALA A 10 7.91 -12.13 3.58
C ALA A 10 6.47 -12.61 3.61
N VAL A 11 5.66 -11.94 4.43
CA VAL A 11 4.21 -12.08 4.43
C VAL A 11 3.56 -10.71 4.44
N ALA A 12 2.41 -10.58 3.81
CA ALA A 12 1.59 -9.38 3.90
C ALA A 12 0.15 -9.74 4.23
N SER A 13 -0.51 -8.90 5.00
CA SER A 13 -1.93 -9.04 5.35
C SER A 13 -2.65 -7.73 5.11
N ILE A 14 -3.81 -7.82 4.47
CA ILE A 14 -4.71 -6.70 4.24
C ILE A 14 -6.06 -7.03 4.83
N LYS A 15 -6.64 -6.07 5.57
CA LYS A 15 -7.99 -6.16 6.11
C LYS A 15 -8.85 -5.04 5.53
N VAL A 16 -9.98 -5.40 4.94
CA VAL A 16 -10.93 -4.46 4.34
C VAL A 16 -12.33 -4.79 4.80
N GLY A 17 -13.09 -3.79 5.19
CA GLY A 17 -14.50 -3.93 5.60
C GLY A 17 -15.35 -2.80 5.02
N MET A 18 -16.53 -3.16 4.48
CA MET A 18 -17.52 -2.19 4.05
C MET A 18 -18.41 -1.79 5.22
N GLY A 19 -18.61 -0.49 5.43
CA GLY A 19 -19.41 0.02 6.54
C GLY A 19 -18.74 -0.11 7.92
N VAL A 20 -17.47 -0.43 7.96
CA VAL A 20 -16.68 -0.58 9.19
C VAL A 20 -15.54 0.43 9.19
N LYS A 21 -15.38 1.15 10.29
CA LYS A 21 -14.15 1.92 10.50
C LYS A 21 -13.07 0.97 11.00
N SER A 22 -12.03 0.75 10.18
CA SER A 22 -10.85 -0.03 10.55
C SER A 22 -9.69 0.90 10.90
N GLU A 23 -8.58 0.32 11.31
CA GLU A 23 -7.38 1.05 11.78
C GLU A 23 -6.80 1.94 10.67
N GLY A 24 -6.66 1.43 9.45
CA GLY A 24 -6.27 2.18 8.24
C GLY A 24 -4.83 2.65 8.20
N GLU A 25 -3.97 2.12 9.05
CA GLU A 25 -2.53 2.32 9.05
C GLU A 25 -1.81 1.31 8.15
N LEU A 26 -0.57 1.64 7.76
CA LEU A 26 0.34 0.71 7.11
C LEU A 26 1.56 0.48 7.98
N ILE A 27 1.89 -0.78 8.21
CA ILE A 27 3.10 -1.19 8.93
C ILE A 27 3.93 -2.08 8.00
N VAL A 28 5.21 -1.73 7.83
CA VAL A 28 6.19 -2.56 7.10
C VAL A 28 7.29 -2.95 8.07
N SER A 29 7.26 -4.21 8.51
CA SER A 29 8.22 -4.75 9.46
C SER A 29 9.49 -5.27 8.78
N GLY A 30 10.63 -4.95 9.35
CA GLY A 30 11.93 -5.44 8.95
C GLY A 30 12.72 -6.00 10.15
N THR A 31 13.92 -6.49 9.91
CA THR A 31 14.75 -7.14 10.93
C THR A 31 15.38 -6.18 11.95
N LYS A 32 15.43 -4.88 11.65
CA LYS A 32 16.06 -3.86 12.51
C LYS A 32 15.07 -2.80 13.01
N GLY A 33 13.81 -2.89 12.61
CA GLY A 33 12.79 -1.92 12.95
C GLY A 33 11.62 -2.02 11.98
N TYR A 34 10.70 -1.08 12.06
CA TYR A 34 9.54 -1.04 11.18
C TYR A 34 9.20 0.38 10.75
N ILE A 35 8.54 0.48 9.61
CA ILE A 35 7.92 1.72 9.13
C ILE A 35 6.49 1.74 9.64
N TYR A 36 6.10 2.85 10.23
CA TYR A 36 4.73 3.13 10.63
C TYR A 36 4.19 4.30 9.84
N VAL A 37 3.12 4.07 9.12
CA VAL A 37 2.39 5.09 8.35
C VAL A 37 1.01 5.23 8.99
N PRO A 38 0.68 6.39 9.62
CA PRO A 38 -0.59 6.55 10.32
C PRO A 38 -1.79 6.57 9.39
N ALA A 39 -2.95 6.29 9.98
CA ALA A 39 -4.23 6.30 9.29
C ALA A 39 -4.68 7.71 8.89
N PRO A 40 -5.27 7.86 7.70
CA PRO A 40 -5.34 6.89 6.62
C PRO A 40 -4.03 6.86 5.84
N TRP A 41 -3.43 5.67 5.72
CA TRP A 41 -2.08 5.52 5.16
C TRP A 41 -1.90 6.12 3.74
N TRP A 42 -2.96 6.20 2.97
CA TRP A 42 -2.96 6.77 1.60
C TRP A 42 -3.10 8.31 1.57
N LYS A 43 -3.29 8.96 2.72
CA LYS A 43 -3.51 10.41 2.83
C LYS A 43 -2.81 11.02 4.05
N THR A 44 -1.76 10.39 4.53
CA THR A 44 -0.96 10.90 5.63
C THR A 44 0.11 11.88 5.12
N ASP A 45 0.56 12.77 5.97
CA ASP A 45 1.61 13.74 5.71
C ASP A 45 2.96 13.36 6.35
N TYR A 46 3.03 12.23 7.04
CA TYR A 46 4.27 11.74 7.61
C TYR A 46 4.30 10.22 7.75
N PHE A 47 5.50 9.68 7.90
CA PHE A 47 5.74 8.31 8.36
C PHE A 47 6.91 8.27 9.34
N GLU A 48 7.01 7.21 10.10
CA GLU A 48 8.05 7.00 11.11
C GLU A 48 8.85 5.74 10.83
N LEU A 49 10.17 5.85 10.99
CA LEU A 49 11.04 4.70 11.19
C LEU A 49 11.15 4.46 12.69
N ARG A 50 10.73 3.29 13.13
CA ARG A 50 10.77 2.90 14.54
C ARG A 50 11.73 1.76 14.74
N TYR A 51 12.70 1.97 15.60
CA TYR A 51 13.74 1.02 15.95
C TYR A 51 13.51 0.47 17.36
N GLU A 52 14.24 -0.60 17.71
CA GLU A 52 14.20 -1.16 19.06
C GLU A 52 14.61 -0.10 20.12
N ASN A 53 15.66 0.65 19.86
CA ASN A 53 16.00 1.83 20.66
C ASN A 53 15.18 3.04 20.18
N ALA A 54 14.22 3.46 20.98
CA ALA A 54 13.35 4.59 20.65
C ALA A 54 14.07 5.93 20.41
N ALA A 55 15.30 6.08 20.91
CA ALA A 55 16.12 7.27 20.67
C ALA A 55 16.56 7.40 19.21
N ASP A 56 16.57 6.30 18.47
CA ASP A 56 16.94 6.24 17.06
C ASP A 56 15.75 6.46 16.12
N ASN A 57 14.55 6.57 16.66
CA ASN A 57 13.34 6.77 15.88
C ASN A 57 13.41 8.07 15.07
N ARG A 58 12.91 8.02 13.85
CA ARG A 58 12.90 9.17 12.93
C ARG A 58 11.54 9.35 12.32
N ARG A 59 11.11 10.59 12.21
CA ARG A 59 9.87 10.96 11.52
C ARG A 59 10.21 11.77 10.26
N TYR A 60 9.56 11.40 9.16
CA TYR A 60 9.70 12.05 7.87
C TYR A 60 8.36 12.66 7.48
N PHE A 61 8.38 13.94 7.14
CA PHE A 61 7.21 14.67 6.71
C PHE A 61 7.21 14.85 5.20
N TYR A 62 6.07 14.60 4.60
CA TYR A 62 5.82 14.84 3.18
C TYR A 62 4.36 15.26 3.02
N GLN A 63 4.13 16.55 2.87
CA GLN A 63 2.80 17.07 2.66
C GLN A 63 2.41 16.94 1.20
N LEU A 64 1.34 16.19 0.93
CA LEU A 64 0.73 16.09 -0.39
C LEU A 64 -0.01 17.40 -0.70
N ASP A 65 0.19 17.91 -1.90
CA ASP A 65 -0.58 19.04 -2.41
C ASP A 65 -1.88 18.53 -3.04
N GLY A 66 -2.95 18.56 -2.28
CA GLY A 66 -4.25 17.97 -2.63
C GLY A 66 -4.35 16.49 -2.30
N GLU A 67 -5.16 15.74 -3.06
CA GLU A 67 -5.49 14.34 -2.78
C GLU A 67 -4.65 13.30 -3.57
N GLY A 68 -3.54 13.71 -4.13
CA GLY A 68 -2.63 12.81 -4.84
C GLY A 68 -2.92 12.65 -6.33
N ILE A 69 -4.16 12.76 -6.78
CA ILE A 69 -4.53 12.57 -8.20
C ILE A 69 -3.80 13.55 -9.15
N ARG A 70 -3.46 14.74 -8.67
CA ARG A 70 -2.68 15.70 -9.45
C ARG A 70 -1.31 15.14 -9.85
N TYR A 71 -0.65 14.40 -8.98
CA TYR A 71 0.66 13.81 -9.25
C TYR A 71 0.56 12.73 -10.31
N GLU A 72 -0.52 11.93 -10.26
CA GLU A 72 -0.81 10.93 -11.27
C GLU A 72 -1.06 11.57 -12.65
N LEU A 73 -1.90 12.59 -12.72
CA LEU A 73 -2.18 13.33 -13.95
C LEU A 73 -0.90 13.99 -14.53
N VAL A 74 -0.09 14.62 -13.69
CA VAL A 74 1.19 15.22 -14.13
C VAL A 74 2.14 14.15 -14.64
N ALA A 75 2.24 13.02 -13.97
CA ALA A 75 3.07 11.90 -14.41
C ALA A 75 2.59 11.34 -15.75
N PHE A 76 1.29 11.20 -15.93
CA PHE A 76 0.66 10.74 -17.17
C PHE A 76 0.94 11.70 -18.33
N VAL A 77 0.71 13.01 -18.15
CA VAL A 77 1.00 14.02 -19.19
C VAL A 77 2.48 14.00 -19.57
N ARG A 78 3.37 13.97 -18.58
CA ARG A 78 4.82 13.88 -18.84
C ARG A 78 5.21 12.61 -19.60
N ALA A 79 4.51 11.51 -19.33
CA ALA A 79 4.75 10.25 -20.03
C ALA A 79 4.38 10.38 -21.52
N ILE A 80 3.28 11.06 -21.84
CA ILE A 80 2.87 11.34 -23.22
C ILE A 80 3.88 12.26 -23.90
N ASP A 81 4.22 13.39 -23.29
CA ASP A 81 5.11 14.39 -23.86
C ASP A 81 6.53 13.86 -24.14
N ASN A 82 7.05 13.02 -23.27
CA ASN A 82 8.41 12.49 -23.38
C ASN A 82 8.49 11.14 -24.10
N GLY A 83 7.35 10.54 -24.47
CA GLY A 83 7.29 9.21 -25.07
C GLY A 83 7.85 8.10 -24.16
N ARG A 84 7.96 8.38 -22.87
CA ARG A 84 8.44 7.45 -21.84
C ARG A 84 7.47 7.47 -20.66
N MET A 85 6.91 6.33 -20.34
CA MET A 85 6.23 6.17 -19.05
C MET A 85 7.27 6.30 -17.93
N ALA A 86 7.07 7.27 -17.04
CA ALA A 86 7.73 7.24 -15.75
C ALA A 86 7.12 6.06 -15.00
N ARG A 87 7.74 4.91 -15.07
CA ARG A 87 7.25 3.69 -14.40
C ARG A 87 7.57 3.80 -12.91
N TYR A 88 6.65 4.37 -12.16
CA TYR A 88 6.68 4.28 -10.69
C TYR A 88 6.23 2.90 -10.21
N ILE A 89 5.47 2.19 -11.04
CA ILE A 89 4.98 0.83 -10.79
C ILE A 89 5.36 -0.02 -12.00
N GLU A 90 6.02 -1.12 -11.75
CA GLU A 90 6.35 -2.10 -12.80
C GLU A 90 5.07 -2.74 -13.34
N GLU A 91 5.06 -3.05 -14.64
CA GLU A 91 3.88 -3.60 -15.33
C GLU A 91 3.34 -4.88 -14.68
N TYR A 92 4.26 -5.78 -14.29
CA TYR A 92 3.88 -7.03 -13.61
C TYR A 92 3.14 -6.82 -12.28
N VAL A 93 3.38 -5.70 -11.58
CA VAL A 93 2.65 -5.37 -10.34
C VAL A 93 1.20 -5.02 -10.65
N SER A 94 0.96 -4.26 -11.72
CA SER A 94 -0.40 -3.91 -12.16
C SER A 94 -1.18 -5.16 -12.62
N GLU A 95 -0.51 -6.05 -13.34
CA GLU A 95 -1.08 -7.34 -13.75
C GLU A 95 -1.42 -8.22 -12.53
N ALA A 96 -0.51 -8.32 -11.56
CA ALA A 96 -0.73 -9.06 -10.33
C ALA A 96 -1.92 -8.53 -9.53
N ILE A 97 -2.04 -7.21 -9.38
CA ILE A 97 -3.20 -6.59 -8.70
C ILE A 97 -4.49 -6.92 -9.43
N SER A 98 -4.51 -6.82 -10.76
CA SER A 98 -5.69 -7.15 -11.57
C SER A 98 -6.09 -8.62 -11.45
N SER A 99 -5.11 -9.53 -11.42
CA SER A 99 -5.33 -10.96 -11.20
C SER A 99 -5.95 -11.22 -9.82
N ILE A 100 -5.37 -10.64 -8.76
CA ILE A 100 -5.88 -10.81 -7.39
C ILE A 100 -7.35 -10.35 -7.28
N VAL A 101 -7.69 -9.21 -7.88
CA VAL A 101 -9.06 -8.71 -7.89
C VAL A 101 -9.99 -9.66 -8.66
N SER A 102 -9.55 -10.16 -9.81
CA SER A 102 -10.30 -11.14 -10.62
C SER A 102 -10.52 -12.43 -9.86
N ASP A 103 -9.49 -12.98 -9.25
CA ASP A 103 -9.54 -14.23 -8.47
C ASP A 103 -10.51 -14.12 -7.29
N PHE A 104 -10.47 -12.98 -6.59
CA PHE A 104 -11.44 -12.69 -5.53
C PHE A 104 -12.88 -12.69 -6.04
N HIS A 105 -13.16 -12.04 -7.18
CA HIS A 105 -14.50 -12.00 -7.77
C HIS A 105 -14.97 -13.38 -8.27
N ASN A 106 -14.06 -14.22 -8.72
CA ASN A 106 -14.33 -15.57 -9.18
C ASN A 106 -14.39 -16.59 -8.03
N GLY A 107 -14.13 -16.18 -6.79
CA GLY A 107 -14.12 -17.06 -5.62
C GLY A 107 -12.92 -18.02 -5.58
N ILE A 108 -11.84 -17.71 -6.31
CA ILE A 108 -10.60 -18.49 -6.30
C ILE A 108 -9.85 -18.15 -5.02
N ASP A 109 -9.42 -19.18 -4.29
CA ASP A 109 -8.71 -19.08 -3.00
C ASP A 109 -9.47 -18.29 -1.93
N VAL A 110 -10.81 -18.23 -2.01
CA VAL A 110 -11.68 -17.57 -1.07
C VAL A 110 -12.31 -18.56 -0.09
N ILE A 111 -12.10 -18.35 1.19
CA ILE A 111 -12.77 -19.10 2.27
C ILE A 111 -13.86 -18.20 2.87
N ALA A 112 -15.12 -18.56 2.63
CA ALA A 112 -16.26 -17.90 3.25
C ALA A 112 -16.58 -18.54 4.60
N ILE A 113 -16.41 -17.80 5.70
CA ILE A 113 -16.84 -18.22 7.04
C ILE A 113 -18.29 -17.80 7.19
N LYS A 114 -19.19 -18.78 7.24
CA LYS A 114 -20.62 -18.56 7.53
C LYS A 114 -20.86 -18.80 9.01
N ASN A 115 -21.51 -17.86 9.68
CA ASN A 115 -22.07 -18.05 11.02
C ASN A 115 -23.38 -18.82 10.92
#